data_8e0ea9afc9e8fdb194bed7697d42d0f2
#
_entry.id   8e0ea9afc9e8fdb194bed7697d42d0f2
#
_cell.length_a   1.000
_cell.length_b   1.000
_cell.length_c   1.000
_cell.angle_alpha   90.00
_cell.angle_beta   90.00
_cell.angle_gamma   90.00
#
_symmetry.space_group_name_H-M   'P 1'
#
loop_
_entity.id
_entity.type
_entity.pdbx_description
1 polymer ?
#
loop_
_entity_poly.entity_id
_entity_poly.type
_entity_poly.pdbx_seq_one_letter_code
_entity_poly.pdbx_strand_id
1 'polypeptide(L)'
;MNKRNRVMEIFYRFMSGEHMAVKDLAAEYEVSEKSIQRDISEIKNFMAEYGYSVGREEVKFDRSSQKMYFEAEKFLTNGEMLAITKILIATRTLPQDKMNQLVEKLEGFASTKDKKRLKELVKRELYHYKPVATLCNDLIDNLYALAEAIDDKQEI
;
A
#
# COMPACT_ATOMS: atom_id res chain seq x y z
N MET A 1 3.92 -26.99 2.08
CA MET A 1 2.87 -26.10 1.50
C MET A 1 2.69 -26.37 0.00
N ASN A 2 1.46 -26.23 -0.56
CA ASN A 2 1.21 -26.39 -2.00
C ASN A 2 1.90 -25.26 -2.80
N LYS A 3 2.45 -25.56 -4.00
CA LYS A 3 3.11 -24.57 -4.89
C LYS A 3 2.25 -23.32 -5.15
N ARG A 4 0.94 -23.50 -5.44
CA ARG A 4 0.02 -22.39 -5.71
C ARG A 4 -0.06 -21.40 -4.54
N ASN A 5 -0.23 -21.90 -3.34
CA ASN A 5 -0.32 -21.06 -2.13
C ASN A 5 0.99 -20.34 -1.86
N ARG A 6 2.15 -21.01 -2.09
CA ARG A 6 3.46 -20.40 -1.95
C ARG A 6 3.69 -19.25 -2.94
N VAL A 7 3.33 -19.44 -4.22
CA VAL A 7 3.43 -18.37 -5.22
C VAL A 7 2.58 -17.17 -4.84
N MET A 8 1.32 -17.39 -4.40
CA MET A 8 0.43 -16.32 -3.97
C MET A 8 0.93 -15.60 -2.72
N GLU A 9 1.50 -16.32 -1.78
CA GLU A 9 2.07 -15.72 -0.56
C GLU A 9 3.31 -14.90 -0.87
N ILE A 10 4.23 -15.40 -1.70
CA ILE A 10 5.41 -14.64 -2.15
C ILE A 10 4.95 -13.38 -2.91
N PHE A 11 3.96 -13.48 -3.78
CA PHE A 11 3.40 -12.33 -4.48
C PHE A 11 2.82 -11.30 -3.52
N TYR A 12 2.01 -11.72 -2.54
CA TYR A 12 1.45 -10.84 -1.52
C TYR A 12 2.54 -10.13 -0.70
N ARG A 13 3.60 -10.84 -0.31
CA ARG A 13 4.74 -10.27 0.43
C ARG A 13 5.50 -9.24 -0.41
N PHE A 14 5.67 -9.48 -1.72
CA PHE A 14 6.21 -8.47 -2.64
C PHE A 14 5.33 -7.23 -2.70
N MET A 15 4.01 -7.41 -2.87
CA MET A 15 3.05 -6.30 -2.89
C MET A 15 3.02 -5.51 -1.57
N SER A 16 3.35 -6.14 -0.46
CA SER A 16 3.50 -5.49 0.85
C SER A 16 4.87 -4.81 1.04
N GLY A 17 5.71 -4.75 -0.01
CA GLY A 17 7.02 -4.09 0.03
C GLY A 17 8.09 -4.86 0.81
N GLU A 18 7.93 -6.17 1.00
CA GLU A 18 8.91 -6.99 1.72
C GLU A 18 10.14 -7.27 0.85
N HIS A 19 11.32 -7.15 1.46
CA HIS A 19 12.59 -7.50 0.83
C HIS A 19 12.97 -8.94 1.21
N MET A 20 12.96 -9.85 0.24
CA MET A 20 13.12 -11.29 0.48
C MET A 20 14.35 -11.86 -0.21
N ALA A 21 15.11 -12.72 0.48
CA ALA A 21 16.19 -13.48 -0.12
C ALA A 21 15.69 -14.87 -0.55
N VAL A 22 16.15 -15.34 -1.72
CA VAL A 22 15.78 -16.68 -2.24
C VAL A 22 16.12 -17.79 -1.27
N LYS A 23 17.29 -17.66 -0.62
CA LYS A 23 17.76 -18.64 0.36
C LYS A 23 16.84 -18.73 1.58
N ASP A 24 16.38 -17.56 2.07
CA ASP A 24 15.50 -17.50 3.25
C ASP A 24 14.13 -18.12 2.92
N LEU A 25 13.57 -17.77 1.76
CA LEU A 25 12.32 -18.35 1.27
C LEU A 25 12.43 -19.87 1.03
N ALA A 26 13.58 -20.34 0.51
CA ALA A 26 13.80 -21.77 0.30
C ALA A 26 13.81 -22.55 1.62
N ALA A 27 14.43 -21.99 2.65
CA ALA A 27 14.43 -22.55 4.00
C ALA A 27 13.04 -22.49 4.65
N GLU A 28 12.34 -21.35 4.55
CA GLU A 28 11.01 -21.13 5.12
C GLU A 28 9.96 -22.09 4.55
N TYR A 29 10.00 -22.30 3.22
CA TYR A 29 9.03 -23.17 2.54
C TYR A 29 9.50 -24.62 2.36
N GLU A 30 10.67 -24.97 2.88
CA GLU A 30 11.25 -26.32 2.80
C GLU A 30 11.35 -26.82 1.34
N VAL A 31 11.82 -25.95 0.43
CA VAL A 31 12.00 -26.26 -0.99
C VAL A 31 13.39 -25.83 -1.49
N SER A 32 13.78 -26.29 -2.69
CA SER A 32 15.04 -25.84 -3.28
C SER A 32 15.00 -24.36 -3.71
N GLU A 33 16.13 -23.68 -3.66
CA GLU A 33 16.28 -22.32 -4.20
C GLU A 33 15.81 -22.21 -5.67
N LYS A 34 16.07 -23.28 -6.46
CA LYS A 34 15.60 -23.37 -7.84
C LYS A 34 14.07 -23.36 -7.96
N SER A 35 13.36 -23.92 -6.97
CA SER A 35 11.90 -23.88 -6.92
C SER A 35 11.41 -22.45 -6.65
N ILE A 36 12.03 -21.74 -5.69
CA ILE A 36 11.73 -20.34 -5.40
C ILE A 36 12.02 -19.44 -6.62
N GLN A 37 13.15 -19.64 -7.29
CA GLN A 37 13.48 -18.88 -8.51
C GLN A 37 12.44 -19.06 -9.61
N ARG A 38 11.90 -20.28 -9.78
CA ARG A 38 10.80 -20.55 -10.71
C ARG A 38 9.50 -19.86 -10.30
N ASP A 39 9.17 -19.89 -9.02
CA ASP A 39 7.98 -19.22 -8.49
C ASP A 39 8.08 -17.70 -8.71
N ILE A 40 9.23 -17.10 -8.46
CA ILE A 40 9.47 -15.68 -8.71
C ILE A 40 9.41 -15.34 -10.21
N SER A 41 9.93 -16.23 -11.07
CA SER A 41 9.82 -16.05 -12.53
C SER A 41 8.36 -16.11 -12.99
N GLU A 42 7.56 -16.98 -12.41
CA GLU A 42 6.12 -17.08 -12.67
C GLU A 42 5.38 -15.79 -12.26
N ILE A 43 5.71 -15.24 -11.08
CA ILE A 43 5.21 -13.94 -10.62
C ILE A 43 5.60 -12.81 -11.59
N LYS A 44 6.89 -12.75 -12.01
CA LYS A 44 7.37 -11.74 -12.98
C LYS A 44 6.63 -11.83 -14.31
N ASN A 45 6.42 -13.04 -14.84
CA ASN A 45 5.69 -13.24 -16.08
C ASN A 45 4.22 -12.81 -15.94
N PHE A 46 3.56 -13.19 -14.84
CA PHE A 46 2.20 -12.75 -14.54
C PHE A 46 2.09 -11.23 -14.50
N MET A 47 3.01 -10.57 -13.82
CA MET A 47 3.02 -9.11 -13.73
C MET A 47 3.27 -8.44 -15.08
N ALA A 48 4.15 -9.01 -15.91
CA ALA A 48 4.42 -8.49 -17.25
C ALA A 48 3.21 -8.65 -18.18
N GLU A 49 2.43 -9.72 -18.02
CA GLU A 49 1.25 -10.02 -18.85
C GLU A 49 0.02 -9.24 -18.42
N TYR A 50 -0.22 -9.13 -17.11
CA TYR A 50 -1.43 -8.55 -16.53
C TYR A 50 -1.19 -7.22 -15.81
N GLY A 51 0.07 -6.81 -15.66
CA GLY A 51 0.44 -5.52 -15.09
C GLY A 51 -0.12 -4.39 -15.97
N TYR A 52 -0.99 -3.57 -15.41
CA TYR A 52 -1.50 -2.38 -16.08
C TYR A 52 -0.35 -1.53 -16.60
N SER A 53 -0.35 -1.23 -17.89
CA SER A 53 0.73 -0.62 -18.68
C SER A 53 1.10 0.83 -18.32
N VAL A 54 1.05 1.23 -17.07
CA VAL A 54 1.42 2.58 -16.62
C VAL A 54 2.42 2.50 -15.49
N GLY A 55 3.71 2.42 -15.85
CA GLY A 55 4.84 2.38 -14.94
C GLY A 55 5.68 1.08 -15.07
N ARG A 56 6.95 1.16 -14.74
CA ARG A 56 7.85 -0.01 -14.69
C ARG A 56 7.64 -0.71 -13.34
N GLU A 57 6.75 -1.68 -13.34
CA GLU A 57 6.64 -2.60 -12.20
C GLU A 57 7.67 -3.72 -12.39
N GLU A 58 8.62 -3.82 -11.50
CA GLU A 58 9.69 -4.80 -11.66
C GLU A 58 10.13 -5.38 -10.31
N VAL A 59 10.31 -6.72 -10.28
CA VAL A 59 11.02 -7.36 -9.17
C VAL A 59 12.51 -7.14 -9.37
N LYS A 60 13.09 -6.25 -8.57
CA LYS A 60 14.51 -5.90 -8.58
C LYS A 60 15.30 -6.72 -7.56
N PHE A 61 16.60 -6.81 -7.82
CA PHE A 61 17.55 -7.46 -6.93
C PHE A 61 18.52 -6.43 -6.35
N ASP A 62 18.50 -6.26 -5.05
CA ASP A 62 19.47 -5.43 -4.34
C ASP A 62 20.74 -6.27 -4.05
N ARG A 63 21.83 -5.89 -4.69
CA ARG A 63 23.12 -6.57 -4.54
C ARG A 63 23.74 -6.39 -3.17
N SER A 64 23.42 -5.31 -2.46
CA SER A 64 24.00 -5.01 -1.16
C SER A 64 23.40 -5.90 -0.07
N SER A 65 22.09 -6.09 -0.09
CA SER A 65 21.36 -6.92 0.86
C SER A 65 21.14 -8.37 0.38
N GLN A 66 21.47 -8.69 -0.88
CA GLN A 66 21.18 -9.98 -1.53
C GLN A 66 19.69 -10.35 -1.50
N LYS A 67 18.81 -9.33 -1.52
CA LYS A 67 17.36 -9.49 -1.45
C LYS A 67 16.68 -9.00 -2.71
N MET A 68 15.55 -9.63 -3.02
CA MET A 68 14.63 -9.16 -4.04
C MET A 68 13.53 -8.34 -3.40
N TYR A 69 13.09 -7.31 -4.09
CA TYR A 69 11.98 -6.46 -3.71
C TYR A 69 11.19 -6.06 -4.95
N PHE A 70 9.95 -5.69 -4.72
CA PHE A 70 9.09 -5.19 -5.77
C PHE A 70 9.14 -3.66 -5.80
N GLU A 71 9.50 -3.12 -6.97
CA GLU A 71 9.43 -1.69 -7.22
C GLU A 71 8.23 -1.40 -8.12
N ALA A 72 7.25 -0.70 -7.57
CA ALA A 72 6.08 -0.26 -8.32
C ALA A 72 6.01 1.27 -8.27
N GLU A 73 6.16 1.91 -9.42
CA GLU A 73 5.99 3.36 -9.55
C GLU A 73 4.56 3.83 -9.20
N LYS A 74 3.60 2.90 -9.18
CA LYS A 74 2.19 3.19 -8.89
C LYS A 74 1.85 3.25 -7.40
N PHE A 75 2.71 2.74 -6.54
CA PHE A 75 2.45 2.76 -5.11
C PHE A 75 3.07 4.00 -4.47
N LEU A 76 2.32 4.61 -3.57
CA LEU A 76 2.80 5.73 -2.79
C LEU A 76 4.04 5.30 -1.99
N THR A 77 5.10 6.09 -2.08
CA THR A 77 6.24 5.95 -1.19
C THR A 77 5.82 6.28 0.25
N ASN A 78 6.59 5.81 1.22
CA ASN A 78 6.35 6.14 2.63
C ASN A 78 6.35 7.66 2.89
N GLY A 79 7.18 8.42 2.16
CA GLY A 79 7.22 9.87 2.22
C GLY A 79 5.93 10.52 1.70
N GLU A 80 5.42 10.03 0.57
CA GLU A 80 4.16 10.50 -0.02
C GLU A 80 2.95 10.14 0.87
N MET A 81 2.90 8.91 1.39
CA MET A 81 1.87 8.50 2.34
C MET A 81 1.88 9.38 3.59
N LEU A 82 3.06 9.67 4.15
CA LEU A 82 3.19 10.58 5.29
C LEU A 82 2.72 11.99 4.94
N ALA A 83 3.10 12.52 3.77
CA ALA A 83 2.69 13.85 3.32
C ALA A 83 1.17 13.94 3.16
N ILE A 84 0.54 12.98 2.48
CA ILE A 84 -0.92 12.91 2.30
C ILE A 84 -1.61 12.83 3.65
N THR A 85 -1.14 11.97 4.56
CA THR A 85 -1.71 11.80 5.90
C THR A 85 -1.64 13.11 6.69
N LYS A 86 -0.50 13.81 6.66
CA LYS A 86 -0.35 15.10 7.35
C LYS A 86 -1.23 16.19 6.76
N ILE A 87 -1.37 16.26 5.44
CA ILE A 87 -2.28 17.20 4.78
C ILE A 87 -3.73 16.92 5.21
N LEU A 88 -4.17 15.65 5.20
CA LEU A 88 -5.50 15.27 5.64
C LEU A 88 -5.77 15.66 7.10
N ILE A 89 -4.84 15.38 8.01
CA ILE A 89 -4.95 15.76 9.42
C ILE A 89 -5.01 17.29 9.56
N ALA A 90 -4.21 18.02 8.79
CA ALA A 90 -4.15 19.48 8.86
C ALA A 90 -5.44 20.16 8.37
N THR A 91 -6.20 19.57 7.45
CA THR A 91 -7.47 20.13 6.96
C THR A 91 -8.57 20.19 8.03
N ARG A 92 -8.53 19.27 9.00
CA ARG A 92 -9.48 19.18 10.12
C ARG A 92 -10.95 19.12 9.70
N THR A 93 -11.23 18.67 8.49
CA THR A 93 -12.56 18.67 7.88
C THR A 93 -13.39 17.42 8.22
N LEU A 94 -12.72 16.30 8.51
CA LEU A 94 -13.39 15.03 8.77
C LEU A 94 -13.69 14.85 10.27
N PRO A 95 -14.80 14.20 10.66
CA PRO A 95 -15.01 13.69 12.00
C PRO A 95 -13.84 12.82 12.47
N GLN A 96 -13.58 12.76 13.78
CA GLN A 96 -12.43 12.06 14.37
C GLN A 96 -12.37 10.58 13.98
N ASP A 97 -13.51 9.90 14.01
CA ASP A 97 -13.65 8.49 13.67
C ASP A 97 -13.35 8.23 12.18
N LYS A 98 -13.87 9.07 11.30
CA LYS A 98 -13.62 8.99 9.85
C LYS A 98 -12.16 9.30 9.53
N MET A 99 -11.55 10.27 10.18
CA MET A 99 -10.12 10.57 10.03
C MET A 99 -9.26 9.38 10.45
N ASN A 100 -9.54 8.78 11.61
CA ASN A 100 -8.82 7.61 12.09
C ASN A 100 -8.93 6.43 11.11
N GLN A 101 -10.14 6.14 10.61
CA GLN A 101 -10.38 5.07 9.64
C GLN A 101 -9.61 5.30 8.33
N LEU A 102 -9.60 6.54 7.82
CA LEU A 102 -8.90 6.88 6.57
C LEU A 102 -7.37 6.75 6.72
N VAL A 103 -6.83 7.26 7.83
CA VAL A 103 -5.40 7.12 8.14
C VAL A 103 -5.01 5.65 8.28
N GLU A 104 -5.83 4.84 8.96
CA GLU A 104 -5.59 3.41 9.11
C GLU A 104 -5.61 2.65 7.77
N LYS A 105 -6.50 3.04 6.85
CA LYS A 105 -6.51 2.52 5.47
C LYS A 105 -5.24 2.90 4.72
N LEU A 106 -4.79 4.16 4.79
CA LEU A 106 -3.55 4.61 4.16
C LEU A 106 -2.33 3.86 4.73
N GLU A 107 -2.26 3.69 6.05
CA GLU A 107 -1.23 2.90 6.70
C GLU A 107 -1.23 1.43 6.22
N GLY A 108 -2.38 0.90 5.81
CA GLY A 108 -2.54 -0.46 5.30
C GLY A 108 -1.78 -0.71 3.99
N PHE A 109 -1.48 0.34 3.22
CA PHE A 109 -0.69 0.24 1.99
C PHE A 109 0.83 0.22 2.24
N ALA A 110 1.28 0.56 3.46
CA ALA A 110 2.69 0.51 3.82
C ALA A 110 3.13 -0.90 4.19
N SER A 111 4.43 -1.20 4.01
CA SER A 111 5.01 -2.45 4.52
C SER A 111 4.86 -2.55 6.05
N THR A 112 4.88 -3.76 6.60
CA THR A 112 4.70 -3.98 8.05
C THR A 112 5.67 -3.15 8.90
N LYS A 113 6.94 -3.02 8.45
CA LYS A 113 7.97 -2.21 9.11
C LYS A 113 7.66 -0.72 9.03
N ASP A 114 7.27 -0.26 7.86
CA ASP A 114 7.01 1.15 7.57
C ASP A 114 5.68 1.62 8.16
N LYS A 115 4.67 0.74 8.20
CA LYS A 115 3.39 0.97 8.87
C LYS A 115 3.58 1.38 10.32
N LYS A 116 4.44 0.65 11.08
CA LYS A 116 4.74 0.99 12.46
C LYS A 116 5.37 2.39 12.58
N ARG A 117 6.33 2.69 11.71
CA ARG A 117 7.01 3.99 11.68
C ARG A 117 6.05 5.12 11.28
N LEU A 118 5.23 4.92 10.26
CA LEU A 118 4.23 5.89 9.82
C LEU A 118 3.25 6.21 10.95
N LYS A 119 2.73 5.18 11.62
CA LYS A 119 1.85 5.31 12.78
C LYS A 119 2.49 6.12 13.91
N GLU A 120 3.76 5.89 14.23
CA GLU A 120 4.49 6.65 15.25
C GLU A 120 4.63 8.12 14.86
N LEU A 121 4.90 8.42 13.58
CA LEU A 121 5.08 9.78 13.07
C LEU A 121 3.80 10.63 13.07
N VAL A 122 2.63 10.01 12.94
CA VAL A 122 1.35 10.73 12.91
C VAL A 122 0.56 10.64 14.21
N LYS A 123 0.97 9.77 15.12
CA LYS A 123 0.26 9.50 16.39
C LYS A 123 0.00 10.76 17.22
N ARG A 124 0.97 11.67 17.28
CA ARG A 124 0.86 12.89 18.08
C ARG A 124 -0.17 13.85 17.50
N GLU A 125 -0.17 14.02 16.18
CA GLU A 125 -1.13 14.89 15.50
C GLU A 125 -2.55 14.32 15.58
N LEU A 126 -2.72 13.01 15.41
CA LEU A 126 -4.01 12.33 15.57
C LEU A 126 -4.56 12.44 16.98
N TYR A 127 -3.70 12.36 17.99
CA TYR A 127 -4.11 12.53 19.39
C TYR A 127 -4.66 13.93 19.67
N HIS A 128 -4.08 14.96 19.06
CA HIS A 128 -4.51 16.36 19.21
C HIS A 128 -5.51 16.80 18.13
N TYR A 129 -5.90 15.89 17.25
CA TYR A 129 -6.84 16.20 16.19
C TYR A 129 -8.19 16.64 16.76
N LYS A 130 -8.65 17.81 16.31
CA LYS A 130 -9.98 18.32 16.62
C LYS A 130 -10.62 18.79 15.32
N PRO A 131 -11.71 18.18 14.85
CA PRO A 131 -12.39 18.62 13.65
C PRO A 131 -12.91 20.05 13.80
N VAL A 132 -12.93 20.79 12.70
CA VAL A 132 -13.47 22.17 12.68
C VAL A 132 -14.99 22.17 12.63
N ALA A 133 -15.57 21.17 11.95
CA ALA A 133 -17.01 21.01 11.84
C ALA A 133 -17.41 19.54 12.10
N THR A 134 -18.46 19.35 12.89
CA THR A 134 -19.02 18.02 13.21
C THR A 134 -20.35 17.76 12.51
N LEU A 135 -20.72 18.59 11.54
CA LEU A 135 -22.09 18.65 11.02
C LEU A 135 -22.38 17.67 9.87
N CYS A 136 -21.37 17.02 9.29
CA CYS A 136 -21.59 16.11 8.17
C CYS A 136 -20.82 14.81 8.35
N ASN A 137 -21.54 13.73 8.69
CA ASN A 137 -20.94 12.39 8.79
C ASN A 137 -20.62 11.79 7.42
N ASP A 138 -21.29 12.25 6.37
CA ASP A 138 -21.21 11.69 5.02
C ASP A 138 -20.45 12.62 4.05
N LEU A 139 -19.49 13.40 4.57
CA LEU A 139 -18.74 14.39 3.79
C LEU A 139 -18.06 13.78 2.55
N ILE A 140 -17.49 12.59 2.68
CA ILE A 140 -16.78 11.92 1.57
C ILE A 140 -17.77 11.50 0.49
N ASP A 141 -18.88 10.90 0.88
CA ASP A 141 -19.93 10.46 -0.05
C ASP A 141 -20.59 11.65 -0.75
N ASN A 142 -20.86 12.75 -0.01
CA ASN A 142 -21.39 13.98 -0.54
C ASN A 142 -20.41 14.66 -1.52
N LEU A 143 -19.10 14.66 -1.22
CA LEU A 143 -18.08 15.17 -2.14
C LEU A 143 -18.06 14.38 -3.44
N TYR A 144 -18.14 13.06 -3.35
CA TYR A 144 -18.17 12.20 -4.53
C TYR A 144 -19.43 12.45 -5.37
N ALA A 145 -20.61 12.43 -4.75
CA ALA A 145 -21.88 12.69 -5.43
C ALA A 145 -21.92 14.09 -6.08
N LEU A 146 -21.38 15.12 -5.40
CA LEU A 146 -21.28 16.45 -5.94
C LEU A 146 -20.34 16.52 -7.14
N ALA A 147 -19.20 15.85 -7.09
CA ALA A 147 -18.27 15.79 -8.20
C ALA A 147 -18.89 15.09 -9.43
N GLU A 148 -19.61 13.99 -9.24
CA GLU A 148 -20.35 13.31 -10.33
C GLU A 148 -21.42 14.23 -10.92
N ALA A 149 -22.24 14.89 -10.09
CA ALA A 149 -23.29 15.80 -10.56
C ALA A 149 -22.72 16.97 -11.36
N ILE A 150 -21.55 17.51 -10.98
CA ILE A 150 -20.86 18.57 -11.73
C ILE A 150 -20.37 18.04 -13.07
N ASP A 151 -19.77 16.84 -13.11
CA ASP A 151 -19.25 16.25 -14.37
C ASP A 151 -20.38 15.94 -15.35
N ASP A 152 -21.48 15.43 -14.85
CA ASP A 152 -22.70 15.15 -15.62
C ASP A 152 -23.52 16.42 -15.98
N LYS A 153 -23.08 17.61 -15.54
CA LYS A 153 -23.78 18.89 -15.72
C LYS A 153 -25.23 18.86 -15.21
N GLN A 154 -25.50 18.14 -14.17
CA GLN A 154 -26.80 18.10 -13.53
C GLN A 154 -27.02 19.37 -12.69
N GLU A 155 -28.26 19.86 -12.63
CA GLU A 155 -28.62 20.90 -11.64
C GLU A 155 -28.55 20.29 -10.22
N ILE A 156 -27.92 21.01 -9.31
CA ILE A 156 -27.68 20.57 -7.91
C ILE A 156 -28.71 21.25 -7.01
#